data_9fdd423239292b6fd22bf1c28908c4cc
#
_entry.id   9fdd423239292b6fd22bf1c28908c4cc
#
_cell.length_a   1.000
_cell.length_b   1.000
_cell.length_c   1.000
_cell.angle_alpha   90.00
_cell.angle_beta   90.00
_cell.angle_gamma   90.00
#
_symmetry.space_group_name_H-M   'P 1'
#
loop_
_entity.id
_entity.type
_entity.pdbx_description
1 polymer ?
#
loop_
_entity_poly.entity_id
_entity_poly.type
_entity_poly.pdbx_seq_one_letter_code
_entity_poly.pdbx_strand_id
1 'polypeptide(L)'
;MRFEIKASSGVTQLAIEGELDAVSVSELRPDLEKLVKSKPTSVEVDLSSLRMVDSSGIGALVSLYKRVRAQGGNVVIKGLRDQPLAIFRLLRLDRVMLNGDSRTPPPAHKQSKSRH
;
A
#
# COMPACT_ATOMS: atom_id res chain seq x y z
N MET A 1 12.14 12.83 1.26
CA MET A 1 10.88 12.20 0.82
C MET A 1 9.83 13.26 0.59
N ARG A 2 9.04 13.09 -0.42
CA ARG A 2 7.90 13.96 -0.68
C ARG A 2 6.68 13.09 -0.90
N PHE A 3 5.53 13.56 -0.48
CA PHE A 3 4.32 12.79 -0.71
C PHE A 3 3.14 13.75 -0.94
N GLU A 4 2.12 13.22 -1.57
CA GLU A 4 0.91 13.97 -1.86
C GLU A 4 -0.29 13.06 -1.69
N ILE A 5 -1.34 13.57 -1.05
CA ILE A 5 -2.57 12.81 -0.85
C ILE A 5 -3.73 13.61 -1.42
N LYS A 6 -4.53 12.96 -2.27
CA LYS A 6 -5.73 13.56 -2.85
C LYS A 6 -6.90 12.62 -2.65
N ALA A 7 -8.00 13.14 -2.19
CA ALA A 7 -9.21 12.34 -1.97
C ALA A 7 -10.35 12.89 -2.79
N SER A 8 -11.08 12.00 -3.45
CA SER A 8 -12.21 12.38 -4.30
C SER A 8 -13.15 11.19 -4.44
N SER A 9 -14.43 11.38 -4.09
CA SER A 9 -15.47 10.38 -4.31
C SER A 9 -15.15 9.00 -3.74
N GLY A 10 -14.56 8.97 -2.54
CA GLY A 10 -14.22 7.72 -1.86
C GLY A 10 -12.89 7.12 -2.28
N VAL A 11 -12.25 7.66 -3.31
CA VAL A 11 -10.94 7.20 -3.76
C VAL A 11 -9.88 8.15 -3.22
N THR A 12 -8.87 7.59 -2.59
CA THR A 12 -7.73 8.37 -2.09
C THR A 12 -6.50 7.98 -2.89
N GLN A 13 -5.78 8.97 -3.38
CA GLN A 13 -4.54 8.76 -4.11
C GLN A 13 -3.39 9.23 -3.24
N LEU A 14 -2.40 8.36 -3.06
CA LEU A 14 -1.20 8.65 -2.29
C LEU A 14 0.00 8.44 -3.19
N ALA A 15 0.77 9.49 -3.43
CA ALA A 15 2.00 9.40 -4.21
C ALA A 15 3.18 9.68 -3.29
N ILE A 16 4.21 8.84 -3.36
CA ILE A 16 5.41 8.98 -2.53
C ILE A 16 6.63 9.02 -3.42
N GLU A 17 7.49 10.01 -3.20
CA GLU A 17 8.71 10.20 -3.96
C GLU A 17 9.94 10.12 -3.07
N GLY A 18 11.02 9.63 -3.61
CA GLY A 18 12.32 9.65 -2.95
C GLY A 18 12.60 8.38 -2.17
N GLU A 19 12.84 8.50 -0.89
CA GLU A 19 13.24 7.36 -0.06
C GLU A 19 12.29 7.24 1.11
N LEU A 20 11.82 6.03 1.34
CA LEU A 20 10.90 5.76 2.44
C LEU A 20 11.64 4.95 3.50
N ASP A 21 12.09 5.64 4.53
CA ASP A 21 12.86 5.06 5.62
C ASP A 21 12.23 5.44 6.96
N ALA A 22 12.90 5.13 8.07
CA ALA A 22 12.34 5.36 9.40
C ALA A 22 11.99 6.83 9.63
N VAL A 23 12.83 7.74 9.17
CA VAL A 23 12.60 9.17 9.34
C VAL A 23 11.40 9.63 8.52
N SER A 24 11.36 9.25 7.24
CA SER A 24 10.25 9.61 6.35
C SER A 24 8.93 9.01 6.83
N VAL A 25 8.97 7.77 7.31
CA VAL A 25 7.77 7.12 7.83
C VAL A 25 7.22 7.91 9.00
N SER A 26 8.10 8.39 9.87
CA SER A 26 7.69 9.21 11.00
C SER A 26 6.97 10.48 10.54
N GLU A 27 7.46 11.09 9.47
CA GLU A 27 6.83 12.29 8.90
C GLU A 27 5.49 11.98 8.24
N LEU A 28 5.39 10.84 7.59
CA LEU A 28 4.20 10.44 6.86
C LEU A 28 3.09 9.91 7.76
N ARG A 29 3.45 9.37 8.91
CA ARG A 29 2.51 8.67 9.79
C ARG A 29 1.23 9.45 10.14
N PRO A 30 1.29 10.73 10.51
CA PRO A 30 0.04 11.44 10.84
C PRO A 30 -0.93 11.48 9.67
N ASP A 31 -0.42 11.61 8.46
CA ASP A 31 -1.27 11.65 7.27
C ASP A 31 -1.82 10.27 6.93
N LEU A 32 -1.03 9.21 7.16
CA LEU A 32 -1.54 7.85 6.98
C LEU A 32 -2.66 7.55 7.96
N GLU A 33 -2.53 8.03 9.21
CA GLU A 33 -3.59 7.84 10.19
C GLU A 33 -4.88 8.54 9.76
N LYS A 34 -4.78 9.75 9.26
CA LYS A 34 -5.95 10.47 8.76
C LYS A 34 -6.57 9.76 7.58
N LEU A 35 -5.73 9.24 6.68
CA LEU A 35 -6.21 8.51 5.52
C LEU A 35 -7.01 7.30 5.94
N VAL A 36 -6.48 6.50 6.86
CA VAL A 36 -7.18 5.30 7.33
C VAL A 36 -8.48 5.66 8.03
N LYS A 37 -8.47 6.73 8.84
CA LYS A 37 -9.67 7.15 9.56
C LYS A 37 -10.78 7.64 8.65
N SER A 38 -10.42 8.12 7.46
CA SER A 38 -11.43 8.58 6.50
C SER A 38 -12.19 7.42 5.85
N LYS A 39 -11.77 6.19 6.07
CA LYS A 39 -12.40 4.97 5.57
C LYS A 39 -12.64 5.04 4.06
N PRO A 40 -11.57 5.20 3.28
CA PRO A 40 -11.73 5.28 1.83
C PRO A 40 -12.23 3.98 1.24
N THR A 41 -13.01 4.07 0.17
CA THR A 41 -13.44 2.89 -0.57
C THR A 41 -12.26 2.25 -1.27
N SER A 42 -11.35 3.08 -1.77
CA SER A 42 -10.17 2.60 -2.50
C SER A 42 -9.01 3.56 -2.26
N VAL A 43 -7.82 3.00 -2.14
CA VAL A 43 -6.58 3.79 -2.04
C VAL A 43 -5.66 3.35 -3.18
N GLU A 44 -5.24 4.32 -3.98
CA GLU A 44 -4.23 4.08 -5.01
C GLU A 44 -2.92 4.64 -4.53
N VAL A 45 -1.92 3.79 -4.41
CA VAL A 45 -0.59 4.20 -3.95
C VAL A 45 0.35 4.19 -5.15
N ASP A 46 0.80 5.37 -5.54
CA ASP A 46 1.70 5.53 -6.68
C ASP A 46 3.13 5.63 -6.16
N LEU A 47 3.92 4.63 -6.46
CA LEU A 47 5.31 4.54 -6.03
C LEU A 47 6.27 4.65 -7.20
N SER A 48 5.82 5.23 -8.32
CA SER A 48 6.66 5.34 -9.52
C SER A 48 7.88 6.22 -9.31
N SER A 49 7.82 7.14 -8.36
CA SER A 49 8.96 8.02 -8.05
C SER A 49 9.68 7.63 -6.76
N LEU A 50 9.32 6.50 -6.17
CA LEU A 50 10.01 5.99 -4.99
C LEU A 50 11.27 5.27 -5.45
N ARG A 51 12.43 5.72 -4.96
CA ARG A 51 13.72 5.15 -5.36
C ARG A 51 14.21 4.10 -4.40
N MET A 52 13.82 4.18 -3.15
CA MET A 52 14.36 3.30 -2.13
C MET A 52 13.37 3.14 -0.99
N VAL A 53 13.28 1.92 -0.46
CA VAL A 53 12.44 1.63 0.71
C VAL A 53 13.19 0.66 1.61
N ASP A 54 13.17 0.91 2.93
CA ASP A 54 13.73 -0.01 3.90
C ASP A 54 12.62 -0.73 4.66
N SER A 55 12.99 -1.49 5.70
CA SER A 55 12.02 -2.28 6.45
C SER A 55 10.95 -1.41 7.12
N SER A 56 11.32 -0.19 7.56
CA SER A 56 10.34 0.72 8.15
C SER A 56 9.32 1.15 7.13
N GLY A 57 9.78 1.46 5.91
CA GLY A 57 8.89 1.84 4.82
C GLY A 57 7.98 0.70 4.40
N ILE A 58 8.54 -0.51 4.30
CA ILE A 58 7.74 -1.69 3.98
C ILE A 58 6.66 -1.89 5.05
N GLY A 59 7.05 -1.76 6.33
CA GLY A 59 6.09 -1.92 7.43
C GLY A 59 4.95 -0.92 7.36
N ALA A 60 5.25 0.33 6.99
CA ALA A 60 4.22 1.36 6.86
C ALA A 60 3.25 1.04 5.72
N LEU A 61 3.77 0.58 4.58
CA LEU A 61 2.93 0.24 3.44
C LEU A 61 2.07 -0.99 3.72
N VAL A 62 2.64 -2.00 4.37
CA VAL A 62 1.89 -3.20 4.75
C VAL A 62 0.80 -2.84 5.75
N SER A 63 1.11 -1.99 6.73
CA SER A 63 0.13 -1.55 7.71
C SER A 63 -1.03 -0.81 7.05
N LEU A 64 -0.73 0.10 6.13
CA LEU A 64 -1.76 0.82 5.38
C LEU A 64 -2.65 -0.16 4.63
N TYR A 65 -2.05 -1.11 3.93
CA TYR A 65 -2.78 -2.11 3.16
C TYR A 65 -3.73 -2.89 4.06
N LYS A 66 -3.20 -3.42 5.16
CA LYS A 66 -4.02 -4.23 6.08
C LYS A 66 -5.16 -3.46 6.70
N ARG A 67 -4.88 -2.22 7.11
CA ARG A 67 -5.90 -1.43 7.81
C ARG A 67 -7.02 -0.99 6.89
N VAL A 68 -6.70 -0.60 5.67
CA VAL A 68 -7.73 -0.22 4.69
C VAL A 68 -8.56 -1.44 4.30
N ARG A 69 -7.91 -2.58 4.09
CA ARG A 69 -8.62 -3.80 3.74
C ARG A 69 -9.52 -4.27 4.89
N ALA A 70 -9.08 -4.12 6.12
CA ALA A 70 -9.88 -4.49 7.28
C ALA A 70 -11.17 -3.67 7.38
N GLN A 71 -11.17 -2.48 6.81
CA GLN A 71 -12.36 -1.62 6.80
C GLN A 71 -13.24 -1.86 5.56
N GLY A 72 -12.89 -2.85 4.75
CA GLY A 72 -13.64 -3.13 3.55
C GLY A 72 -13.18 -2.36 2.33
N GLY A 73 -12.13 -1.56 2.46
CA GLY A 73 -11.59 -0.82 1.34
C GLY A 73 -10.63 -1.64 0.50
N ASN A 74 -10.22 -1.09 -0.61
CA ASN A 74 -9.28 -1.72 -1.52
C ASN A 74 -8.00 -0.89 -1.63
N VAL A 75 -6.86 -1.55 -1.84
CA VAL A 75 -5.59 -0.86 -2.01
C VAL A 75 -4.92 -1.36 -3.28
N VAL A 76 -4.57 -0.43 -4.15
CA VAL A 76 -3.84 -0.72 -5.38
C VAL A 76 -2.49 -0.03 -5.30
N ILE A 77 -1.42 -0.79 -5.45
CA ILE A 77 -0.07 -0.26 -5.47
C ILE A 77 0.43 -0.31 -6.90
N LYS A 78 0.90 0.81 -7.41
CA LYS A 78 1.34 0.85 -8.80
C LYS A 78 2.65 1.62 -8.92
N GLY A 79 3.33 1.39 -10.04
CA GLY A 79 4.54 2.10 -10.38
C GLY A 79 5.81 1.58 -9.73
N LEU A 80 5.73 0.48 -9.00
CA LEU A 80 6.94 -0.08 -8.38
C LEU A 80 7.97 -0.48 -9.42
N ARG A 81 9.22 -0.11 -9.16
CA ARG A 81 10.33 -0.50 -10.03
C ARG A 81 11.62 -0.47 -9.21
N ASP A 82 12.71 -0.97 -9.80
CA ASP A 82 14.05 -0.92 -9.23
C ASP A 82 14.09 -1.52 -7.83
N GLN A 83 14.76 -0.88 -6.87
CA GLN A 83 14.96 -1.43 -5.55
C GLN A 83 13.64 -1.69 -4.80
N PRO A 84 12.66 -0.77 -4.82
CA PRO A 84 11.39 -1.07 -4.16
C PRO A 84 10.69 -2.30 -4.71
N LEU A 85 10.70 -2.48 -6.02
CA LEU A 85 10.10 -3.66 -6.61
C LEU A 85 10.87 -4.92 -6.23
N ALA A 86 12.20 -4.85 -6.21
CA ALA A 86 13.02 -6.00 -5.83
C ALA A 86 12.71 -6.44 -4.40
N ILE A 87 12.55 -5.48 -3.48
CA ILE A 87 12.24 -5.80 -2.09
C ILE A 87 10.84 -6.42 -1.98
N PHE A 88 9.86 -5.86 -2.70
CA PHE A 88 8.51 -6.42 -2.69
C PHE A 88 8.51 -7.87 -3.18
N ARG A 89 9.27 -8.16 -4.24
CA ARG A 89 9.37 -9.53 -4.77
C ARG A 89 10.08 -10.45 -3.80
N LEU A 90 11.15 -9.98 -3.20
CA LEU A 90 11.91 -10.77 -2.24
C LEU A 90 11.04 -11.21 -1.06
N LEU A 91 10.18 -10.29 -0.59
CA LEU A 91 9.30 -10.57 0.54
C LEU A 91 7.95 -11.15 0.10
N ARG A 92 7.78 -11.38 -1.19
CA ARG A 92 6.56 -11.93 -1.78
C ARG A 92 5.33 -11.04 -1.59
N LEU A 93 5.56 -9.77 -1.36
CA LEU A 93 4.48 -8.81 -1.20
C LEU A 93 3.83 -8.45 -2.52
N ASP A 94 4.54 -8.65 -3.63
CA ASP A 94 3.99 -8.41 -4.95
C ASP A 94 2.76 -9.28 -5.20
N ARG A 95 2.73 -10.50 -4.67
CA ARG A 95 1.59 -11.38 -4.84
C ARG A 95 0.37 -10.95 -4.05
N VAL A 96 0.61 -10.33 -2.90
CA VAL A 96 -0.46 -9.93 -2.00
C VAL A 96 -0.96 -8.53 -2.33
N MET A 97 -0.06 -7.60 -2.58
CA MET A 97 -0.40 -6.19 -2.67
C MET A 97 -0.49 -5.66 -4.07
N LEU A 98 0.25 -6.23 -5.02
CA LEU A 98 0.26 -5.72 -6.39
C LEU A 98 -0.78 -6.40 -7.27
N ASN A 99 -1.07 -7.68 -7.01
CA ASN A 99 -2.05 -8.40 -7.78
C ASN A 99 -3.41 -8.38 -7.16
N GLY A 100 -3.48 -7.69 -6.09
CA GLY A 100 -4.67 -7.73 -5.36
C GLY A 100 -5.78 -7.15 -6.07
N ASP A 101 -5.61 -6.98 -6.91
CA ASP A 101 -6.62 -6.52 -7.44
C ASP A 101 -7.71 -7.18 -7.10
N SER A 102 -7.62 -7.27 -7.08
CA SER A 102 -8.36 -7.52 -6.88
C SER A 102 -9.33 -8.12 -6.75
N ARG A 103 -9.47 -8.28 -7.03
CA ARG A 103 -10.47 -8.89 -7.10
C ARG A 103 -10.62 -10.01 -6.31
N THR A 104 -10.38 -10.16 -5.86
CA THR A 104 -10.44 -10.93 -5.26
C THR A 104 -10.54 -11.47 -4.38
N PRO A 105 -10.83 -11.71 -4.28
CA PRO A 105 -10.97 -12.11 -3.56
C PRO A 105 -10.99 -12.75 -2.82
N PRO A 106 -11.07 -12.84 -2.60
CA PRO A 106 -11.05 -13.34 -1.96
C PRO A 106 -11.12 -14.02 -1.31
N PRO A 107 -11.15 -14.27 -1.07
CA PRO A 107 -11.12 -14.86 -0.46
C PRO A 107 -11.16 -15.44 0.09
N ALA A 108 -11.37 -15.64 0.12
CA ALA A 108 -11.15 -16.17 0.47
C ALA A 108 -11.16 -16.65 0.59
N HIS A 109 -11.61 -16.91 0.66
CA HIS A 109 -11.22 -17.40 0.70
C HIS A 109 -11.04 -17.85 0.53
N LYS A 110 -11.57 -18.43 0.31
CA LYS A 110 -11.06 -18.99 0.11
C LYS A 110 -10.56 -19.40 0.16
N GLN A 111 -11.10 -19.77 0.13
CA GLN A 111 -10.34 -20.25 0.17
C GLN A 111 -9.85 -20.63 0.25
N SER A 112 -10.44 -21.07 0.05
CA SER A 112 -9.72 -21.58 0.15
C SER A 112 -9.35 -21.98 0.13
N LYS A 113 -9.77 -22.47 -0.11
CA LYS A 113 -9.10 -22.98 -0.08
C LYS A 113 -8.52 -23.34 -0.09
N SER A 114 -9.20 -23.77 -0.35
CA SER A 114 -8.41 -24.19 -0.31
C SER A 114 -7.92 -24.38 -0.42
N ARG A 115 -8.44 -24.87 -0.81
CA ARG A 115 -7.76 -25.12 -0.86
C ARG A 115 -7.21 -25.03 -0.84
N HIS A 116 -8.17 -25.41 -0.81
CA HIS A 116 -7.51 -25.27 -0.65
C HIS A 116 -7.19 -25.14 -0.46
#